data_2edc882249112c841a184237bd5a1988
#
_entry.id   2edc882249112c841a184237bd5a1988
#
_cell.length_a   1.000
_cell.length_b   1.000
_cell.length_c   1.000
_cell.angle_alpha   90.00
_cell.angle_beta   90.00
_cell.angle_gamma   90.00
#
_symmetry.space_group_name_H-M   'P 1'
#
loop_
_entity.id
_entity.type
_entity.pdbx_description
1 polymer ?
#
loop_
_entity_poly.entity_id
_entity_poly.type
_entity_poly.pdbx_seq_one_letter_code
_entity_poly.pdbx_strand_id
1 'polypeptide(L)'
;MPAKVYSGFAAYHLGGENILGFGKMDGNTLSSNSEEFHTWIELDGWLIDFMAPEFPNVLKELTSEESVPRKMMQKQLSKMVEYADDISQAGDYLLLPDLEVTNAIMSNIEKQPAFIDLIEICSKWYCRKPDKMSRSIQISDGRGSIKEVSIEDIAPIVGAW
;
A
#
# COMPACT_ATOMS: atom_id res chain seq x y z
N MET A 1 -20.67 -4.35 2.19
CA MET A 1 -20.55 -2.86 2.18
C MET A 1 -19.56 -2.46 1.09
N PRO A 2 -19.59 -1.25 0.53
CA PRO A 2 -18.57 -0.81 -0.40
C PRO A 2 -17.21 -0.73 0.29
N ALA A 3 -16.14 -0.99 -0.47
CA ALA A 3 -14.78 -0.77 -0.01
C ALA A 3 -14.54 0.72 0.27
N LYS A 4 -13.78 1.03 1.28
CA LYS A 4 -13.36 2.39 1.63
C LYS A 4 -11.85 2.49 1.50
N VAL A 5 -11.38 3.58 0.91
CA VAL A 5 -9.96 3.91 0.81
C VAL A 5 -9.65 4.96 1.87
N TYR A 6 -8.57 4.73 2.60
CA TYR A 6 -8.04 5.67 3.59
C TYR A 6 -6.57 5.92 3.34
N SER A 7 -6.14 7.14 3.64
CA SER A 7 -4.73 7.50 3.75
C SER A 7 -4.48 8.09 5.13
N GLY A 8 -3.28 7.90 5.65
CA GLY A 8 -2.93 8.37 6.99
C GLY A 8 -1.60 7.81 7.47
N PHE A 9 -1.39 7.85 8.78
CA PHE A 9 -0.27 7.17 9.41
C PHE A 9 -0.53 5.66 9.45
N ALA A 10 0.52 4.87 9.17
CA ALA A 10 0.47 3.42 9.29
C ALA A 10 1.79 2.88 9.86
N ALA A 11 1.72 1.85 10.68
CA ALA A 11 2.90 1.11 11.15
C ALA A 11 2.61 -0.40 11.14
N TYR A 12 3.61 -1.18 10.75
CA TYR A 12 3.52 -2.62 10.58
C TYR A 12 4.74 -3.33 11.17
N HIS A 13 4.53 -4.39 11.94
CA HIS A 13 5.60 -5.27 12.37
C HIS A 13 5.80 -6.39 11.35
N LEU A 14 6.94 -6.41 10.69
CA LEU A 14 7.24 -7.32 9.57
C LEU A 14 7.98 -8.60 10.01
N GLY A 15 8.27 -8.73 11.30
CA GLY A 15 9.01 -9.85 11.88
C GLY A 15 10.43 -9.47 12.30
N GLY A 16 11.02 -10.24 13.21
CA GLY A 16 12.28 -9.89 13.84
C GLY A 16 12.16 -8.57 14.60
N GLU A 17 13.05 -7.64 14.36
CA GLU A 17 13.01 -6.28 14.92
C GLU A 17 12.48 -5.25 13.89
N ASN A 18 11.94 -5.71 12.75
CA ASN A 18 11.55 -4.86 11.64
C ASN A 18 10.16 -4.27 11.85
N ILE A 19 10.10 -2.99 12.20
CA ILE A 19 8.88 -2.18 12.20
C ILE A 19 8.99 -1.16 11.08
N LEU A 20 8.02 -1.17 10.17
CA LEU A 20 7.92 -0.22 9.07
C LEU A 20 6.82 0.79 9.38
N GLY A 21 7.18 2.07 9.44
CA GLY A 21 6.26 3.18 9.67
C GLY A 21 6.16 4.09 8.46
N PHE A 22 4.96 4.59 8.20
CA PHE A 22 4.66 5.58 7.17
C PHE A 22 3.98 6.79 7.83
N GLY A 23 4.53 7.98 7.65
CA GLY A 23 4.10 9.20 8.28
C GLY A 23 5.16 9.79 9.20
N LYS A 24 4.76 10.72 10.03
CA LYS A 24 5.64 11.43 10.97
C LYS A 24 5.44 10.94 12.39
N MET A 25 6.55 10.80 13.11
CA MET A 25 6.57 10.61 14.56
C MET A 25 7.34 11.77 15.20
N ASP A 26 6.66 12.57 15.99
CA ASP A 26 7.25 13.65 16.78
C ASP A 26 6.97 13.40 18.27
N GLY A 27 7.95 12.88 18.96
CA GLY A 27 7.77 12.33 20.30
C GLY A 27 6.71 11.21 20.28
N ASN A 28 5.62 11.40 21.01
CA ASN A 28 4.50 10.47 21.04
C ASN A 28 3.36 10.83 20.05
N THR A 29 3.56 11.86 19.22
CA THR A 29 2.55 12.28 18.26
C THR A 29 2.80 11.61 16.92
N LEU A 30 1.81 10.83 16.47
CA LEU A 30 1.81 10.21 15.15
C LEU A 30 0.93 11.03 14.22
N SER A 31 1.42 11.37 13.06
CA SER A 31 0.70 12.19 12.08
C SER A 31 1.05 11.82 10.65
N SER A 32 0.26 12.30 9.72
CA SER A 32 0.49 12.16 8.28
C SER A 32 0.29 13.50 7.56
N ASN A 33 0.78 13.59 6.35
CA ASN A 33 0.53 14.72 5.45
C ASN A 33 0.60 14.22 4.00
N SER A 34 0.49 15.12 3.02
CA SER A 34 0.46 14.76 1.59
C SER A 34 1.77 14.20 1.02
N GLU A 35 2.86 14.25 1.77
CA GLU A 35 4.18 13.73 1.37
C GLU A 35 4.58 12.48 2.15
N GLU A 36 4.06 12.35 3.38
CA GLU A 36 4.39 11.26 4.30
C GLU A 36 3.11 10.62 4.81
N PHE A 37 2.65 9.62 4.11
CA PHE A 37 1.41 8.90 4.37
C PHE A 37 1.49 7.47 3.83
N HIS A 38 0.51 6.67 4.21
CA HIS A 38 0.23 5.37 3.61
C HIS A 38 -1.23 5.31 3.17
N THR A 39 -1.55 4.43 2.22
CA THR A 39 -2.92 4.24 1.74
C THR A 39 -3.31 2.78 1.82
N TRP A 40 -4.50 2.51 2.38
CA TRP A 40 -5.04 1.16 2.51
C TRP A 40 -6.54 1.12 2.19
N ILE A 41 -7.06 -0.08 2.11
CA ILE A 41 -8.48 -0.34 1.88
C ILE A 41 -9.08 -1.04 3.10
N GLU A 42 -10.28 -0.60 3.47
CA GLU A 42 -11.13 -1.29 4.44
C GLU A 42 -12.36 -1.86 3.74
N LEU A 43 -12.59 -3.15 3.92
CA LEU A 43 -13.75 -3.86 3.35
C LEU A 43 -14.30 -4.87 4.37
N ASP A 44 -15.56 -4.70 4.74
CA ASP A 44 -16.30 -5.62 5.63
C ASP A 44 -15.55 -5.99 6.92
N GLY A 45 -14.89 -5.00 7.54
CA GLY A 45 -14.13 -5.19 8.78
C GLY A 45 -12.72 -5.77 8.57
N TRP A 46 -12.25 -5.82 7.34
CA TRP A 46 -10.89 -6.22 6.99
C TRP A 46 -10.06 -5.05 6.51
N LEU A 47 -8.81 -5.01 6.93
CA LEU A 47 -7.72 -4.28 6.29
C LEU A 47 -7.26 -5.07 5.08
N ILE A 48 -7.12 -4.40 3.94
CA ILE A 48 -6.47 -4.92 2.73
C ILE A 48 -5.45 -3.88 2.26
N ASP A 49 -4.19 -4.25 2.28
CA ASP A 49 -3.10 -3.39 1.86
C ASP A 49 -2.36 -4.01 0.67
N PHE A 50 -2.58 -3.43 -0.49
CA PHE A 50 -1.96 -3.87 -1.74
C PHE A 50 -0.50 -3.44 -1.88
N MET A 51 -0.02 -2.52 -1.06
CA MET A 51 1.40 -2.11 -1.02
C MET A 51 2.25 -3.06 -0.17
N ALA A 52 1.63 -3.85 0.71
CA ALA A 52 2.34 -4.74 1.62
C ALA A 52 3.36 -5.69 0.94
N PRO A 53 3.13 -6.22 -0.27
CA PRO A 53 4.15 -6.98 -0.97
C PRO A 53 5.42 -6.20 -1.32
N GLU A 54 5.37 -4.86 -1.31
CA GLU A 54 6.53 -3.99 -1.56
C GLU A 54 7.26 -3.57 -0.28
N PHE A 55 6.72 -3.84 0.90
CA PHE A 55 7.36 -3.51 2.18
C PHE A 55 8.79 -4.03 2.32
N PRO A 56 9.15 -5.25 1.83
CA PRO A 56 10.53 -5.70 1.84
C PRO A 56 11.48 -4.79 1.04
N ASN A 57 11.01 -4.24 -0.08
CA ASN A 57 11.80 -3.33 -0.91
C ASN A 57 11.99 -1.98 -0.19
N VAL A 58 10.92 -1.43 0.38
CA VAL A 58 10.98 -0.20 1.19
C VAL A 58 11.93 -0.37 2.38
N LEU A 59 11.82 -1.48 3.10
CA LEU A 59 12.69 -1.76 4.24
C LEU A 59 14.16 -1.85 3.81
N LYS A 60 14.46 -2.52 2.69
CA LYS A 60 15.80 -2.65 2.15
C LYS A 60 16.43 -1.31 1.75
N GLU A 61 15.61 -0.34 1.32
CA GLU A 61 16.09 1.03 1.04
C GLU A 61 16.42 1.81 2.31
N LEU A 62 15.70 1.52 3.41
CA LEU A 62 15.88 2.21 4.70
C LEU A 62 16.94 1.57 5.58
N THR A 63 17.11 0.25 5.47
CA THR A 63 18.01 -0.53 6.33
C THR A 63 18.87 -1.46 5.49
N SER A 64 20.04 -1.85 6.01
CA SER A 64 20.89 -2.87 5.37
C SER A 64 20.56 -4.29 5.87
N GLU A 65 19.41 -4.46 6.52
CA GLU A 65 19.06 -5.67 7.26
C GLU A 65 18.40 -6.76 6.40
N GLU A 66 18.10 -7.89 7.03
CA GLU A 66 17.59 -9.11 6.40
C GLU A 66 16.28 -8.88 5.63
N SER A 67 16.20 -9.54 4.48
CA SER A 67 15.02 -9.53 3.63
C SER A 67 13.82 -10.18 4.33
N VAL A 68 12.78 -9.39 4.59
CA VAL A 68 11.48 -9.94 5.00
C VAL A 68 10.73 -10.55 3.79
N PRO A 69 9.91 -11.57 3.98
CA PRO A 69 9.17 -12.19 2.88
C PRO A 69 8.08 -11.27 2.31
N ARG A 70 7.85 -11.33 1.01
CA ARG A 70 6.73 -10.63 0.37
C ARG A 70 5.41 -11.29 0.75
N LYS A 71 4.58 -10.56 1.49
CA LYS A 71 3.26 -11.03 1.95
C LYS A 71 2.19 -9.96 1.72
N MET A 72 0.95 -10.40 1.58
CA MET A 72 -0.19 -9.49 1.66
C MET A 72 -0.44 -9.08 3.10
N MET A 73 -0.84 -7.83 3.33
CA MET A 73 -1.44 -7.44 4.59
C MET A 73 -2.95 -7.53 4.43
N GLN A 74 -3.52 -8.60 4.99
CA GLN A 74 -4.95 -8.85 4.99
C GLN A 74 -5.35 -9.34 6.37
N LYS A 75 -5.88 -8.43 7.18
CA LYS A 75 -6.21 -8.70 8.59
C LYS A 75 -7.55 -8.09 8.99
N GLN A 76 -8.18 -8.67 9.99
CA GLN A 76 -9.37 -8.07 10.58
C GLN A 76 -9.01 -6.78 11.32
N LEU A 77 -9.74 -5.71 11.10
CA LEU A 77 -9.54 -4.42 11.79
C LEU A 77 -9.62 -4.54 13.31
N SER A 78 -10.38 -5.50 13.82
CA SER A 78 -10.43 -5.82 15.26
C SER A 78 -9.13 -6.36 15.85
N LYS A 79 -8.12 -6.65 15.01
CA LYS A 79 -6.77 -7.09 15.41
C LYS A 79 -5.75 -5.96 15.38
N MET A 80 -6.16 -4.76 15.02
CA MET A 80 -5.33 -3.57 15.08
C MET A 80 -4.98 -3.28 16.54
N VAL A 81 -3.71 -2.96 16.82
CA VAL A 81 -3.28 -2.52 18.15
C VAL A 81 -3.81 -1.12 18.46
N GLU A 82 -3.93 -0.78 19.72
CA GLU A 82 -4.47 0.52 20.15
C GLU A 82 -3.39 1.60 20.18
N TYR A 83 -2.16 1.23 20.53
CA TYR A 83 -1.03 2.16 20.62
C TYR A 83 0.18 1.64 19.87
N ALA A 84 1.07 2.54 19.45
CA ALA A 84 2.30 2.17 18.75
C ALA A 84 3.22 1.26 19.59
N ASP A 85 3.24 1.47 20.89
CA ASP A 85 4.04 0.66 21.83
C ASP A 85 3.53 -0.79 21.97
N ASP A 86 2.30 -1.08 21.54
CA ASP A 86 1.71 -2.42 21.54
C ASP A 86 2.13 -3.25 20.32
N ILE A 87 2.79 -2.63 19.33
CA ILE A 87 3.34 -3.32 18.16
C ILE A 87 4.53 -4.17 18.60
N SER A 88 4.34 -5.48 18.73
CA SER A 88 5.32 -6.39 19.33
C SER A 88 5.54 -7.70 18.60
N GLN A 89 4.63 -8.10 17.72
CA GLN A 89 4.67 -9.38 17.01
C GLN A 89 4.50 -9.20 15.53
N ALA A 90 5.11 -10.10 14.75
CA ALA A 90 4.98 -10.11 13.30
C ALA A 90 3.52 -10.11 12.87
N GLY A 91 3.16 -9.11 12.08
CA GLY A 91 1.80 -8.87 11.61
C GLY A 91 0.98 -7.95 12.52
N ASP A 92 1.48 -7.45 13.65
CA ASP A 92 0.84 -6.34 14.37
C ASP A 92 0.88 -5.09 13.51
N TYR A 93 -0.16 -4.27 13.62
CA TYR A 93 -0.27 -3.06 12.84
C TYR A 93 -1.11 -2.00 13.54
N LEU A 94 -0.83 -0.74 13.24
CA LEU A 94 -1.55 0.44 13.67
C LEU A 94 -1.87 1.31 12.46
N LEU A 95 -3.12 1.76 12.35
CA LEU A 95 -3.56 2.68 11.30
C LEU A 95 -4.28 3.86 11.95
N LEU A 96 -3.88 5.06 11.56
CA LEU A 96 -4.52 6.30 11.97
C LEU A 96 -4.99 7.05 10.70
N PRO A 97 -6.24 6.85 10.28
CA PRO A 97 -6.76 7.49 9.06
C PRO A 97 -6.84 9.00 9.23
N ASP A 98 -6.44 9.72 8.19
CA ASP A 98 -6.56 11.17 8.07
C ASP A 98 -7.44 11.49 6.86
N LEU A 99 -8.62 12.03 7.11
CA LEU A 99 -9.60 12.31 6.05
C LEU A 99 -9.16 13.48 5.16
N GLU A 100 -8.41 14.44 5.68
CA GLU A 100 -7.91 15.56 4.88
C GLU A 100 -6.84 15.07 3.91
N VAL A 101 -5.89 14.27 4.40
CA VAL A 101 -4.88 13.60 3.56
C VAL A 101 -5.54 12.68 2.56
N THR A 102 -6.50 11.85 2.98
CA THR A 102 -7.24 10.95 2.09
C THR A 102 -7.88 11.72 0.94
N ASN A 103 -8.63 12.77 1.23
CA ASN A 103 -9.31 13.58 0.22
C ASN A 103 -8.33 14.28 -0.72
N ALA A 104 -7.23 14.81 -0.18
CA ALA A 104 -6.20 15.47 -0.98
C ALA A 104 -5.53 14.48 -1.96
N ILE A 105 -5.16 13.30 -1.49
CA ILE A 105 -4.52 12.26 -2.31
C ILE A 105 -5.49 11.75 -3.38
N MET A 106 -6.74 11.42 -3.02
CA MET A 106 -7.73 10.94 -3.98
C MET A 106 -8.02 12.00 -5.07
N SER A 107 -8.20 13.27 -4.68
CA SER A 107 -8.39 14.36 -5.64
C SER A 107 -7.20 14.56 -6.58
N ASN A 108 -5.97 14.31 -6.11
CA ASN A 108 -4.79 14.39 -6.96
C ASN A 108 -4.67 13.20 -7.92
N ILE A 109 -4.97 12.00 -7.46
CA ILE A 109 -4.95 10.78 -8.28
C ILE A 109 -6.01 10.86 -9.39
N GLU A 110 -7.23 11.27 -9.08
CA GLU A 110 -8.32 11.41 -10.06
C GLU A 110 -8.02 12.38 -11.19
N LYS A 111 -7.14 13.35 -10.97
CA LYS A 111 -6.68 14.29 -11.99
C LYS A 111 -5.58 13.73 -12.89
N GLN A 112 -5.04 12.56 -12.58
CA GLN A 112 -3.97 11.95 -13.39
C GLN A 112 -4.57 11.12 -14.53
N PRO A 113 -4.33 11.47 -15.81
CA PRO A 113 -4.86 10.69 -16.93
C PRO A 113 -4.43 9.22 -16.91
N ALA A 114 -3.19 8.96 -16.49
CA ALA A 114 -2.67 7.60 -16.31
C ALA A 114 -3.49 6.74 -15.34
N PHE A 115 -4.18 7.36 -14.39
CA PHE A 115 -5.04 6.65 -13.43
C PHE A 115 -6.24 5.99 -14.12
N ILE A 116 -6.84 6.66 -15.09
CA ILE A 116 -7.97 6.13 -15.87
C ILE A 116 -7.50 4.90 -16.68
N ASP A 117 -6.37 5.02 -17.37
CA ASP A 117 -5.79 3.92 -18.14
C ASP A 117 -5.48 2.71 -17.24
N LEU A 118 -4.90 2.96 -16.06
CA LEU A 118 -4.60 1.90 -15.09
C LEU A 118 -5.87 1.21 -14.56
N ILE A 119 -6.93 1.96 -14.25
CA ILE A 119 -8.23 1.39 -13.85
C ILE A 119 -8.77 0.48 -14.96
N GLU A 120 -8.74 0.92 -16.21
CA GLU A 120 -9.21 0.12 -17.34
C GLU A 120 -8.39 -1.17 -17.52
N ILE A 121 -7.07 -1.08 -17.45
CA ILE A 121 -6.17 -2.23 -17.58
C ILE A 121 -6.40 -3.22 -16.45
N CYS A 122 -6.41 -2.78 -15.19
CA CYS A 122 -6.64 -3.63 -14.03
C CYS A 122 -8.03 -4.26 -14.05
N SER A 123 -9.06 -3.51 -14.45
CA SER A 123 -10.42 -4.03 -14.59
C SER A 123 -10.52 -5.10 -15.67
N LYS A 124 -9.86 -4.90 -16.82
CA LYS A 124 -9.78 -5.90 -17.88
C LYS A 124 -9.08 -7.18 -17.40
N TRP A 125 -7.99 -7.06 -16.67
CA TRP A 125 -7.27 -8.21 -16.09
C TRP A 125 -8.10 -8.96 -15.05
N TYR A 126 -8.86 -8.24 -14.24
CA TYR A 126 -9.75 -8.85 -13.25
C TYR A 126 -10.91 -9.61 -13.91
N CYS A 127 -11.57 -8.99 -14.92
CA CYS A 127 -12.71 -9.61 -15.60
C CYS A 127 -12.31 -10.74 -16.55
N ARG A 128 -11.13 -10.65 -17.15
CA ARG A 128 -10.61 -11.63 -18.11
C ARG A 128 -9.11 -11.80 -17.90
N LYS A 129 -8.76 -12.69 -16.97
CA LYS A 129 -7.37 -12.99 -16.67
C LYS A 129 -6.63 -13.38 -17.98
N PRO A 130 -5.56 -12.67 -18.36
CA PRO A 130 -4.76 -13.05 -19.52
C PRO A 130 -4.01 -14.36 -19.26
N ASP A 131 -3.88 -15.21 -20.26
CA ASP A 131 -3.08 -16.46 -20.17
C ASP A 131 -1.60 -16.16 -19.87
N LYS A 132 -1.13 -15.02 -20.37
CA LYS A 132 0.21 -14.52 -20.10
C LYS A 132 0.16 -13.02 -19.85
N MET A 133 0.72 -12.61 -18.71
CA MET A 133 0.88 -11.18 -18.41
C MET A 133 1.90 -10.56 -19.37
N SER A 134 1.58 -9.38 -19.89
CA SER A 134 2.55 -8.55 -20.60
C SER A 134 3.66 -8.12 -19.65
N ARG A 135 4.89 -8.04 -20.15
CA ARG A 135 6.02 -7.49 -19.37
C ARG A 135 6.06 -5.97 -19.36
N SER A 136 5.22 -5.33 -20.15
CA SER A 136 5.05 -3.88 -20.12
C SER A 136 3.62 -3.50 -20.45
N ILE A 137 3.21 -2.34 -19.99
CA ILE A 137 1.94 -1.69 -20.30
C ILE A 137 2.21 -0.26 -20.76
N GLN A 138 1.34 0.26 -21.60
CA GLN A 138 1.40 1.64 -22.06
C GLN A 138 0.30 2.44 -21.39
N ILE A 139 0.66 3.59 -20.82
CA ILE A 139 -0.26 4.51 -20.16
C ILE A 139 -0.08 5.91 -20.76
N SER A 140 -1.18 6.67 -20.85
CA SER A 140 -1.17 8.05 -21.29
C SER A 140 -0.70 8.99 -20.19
N ASP A 141 0.15 9.97 -20.51
CA ASP A 141 0.50 11.06 -19.60
C ASP A 141 -0.50 12.23 -19.65
N GLY A 142 -1.56 12.11 -20.46
CA GLY A 142 -2.58 13.14 -20.66
C GLY A 142 -2.11 14.38 -21.43
N ARG A 143 -0.87 14.40 -21.89
CA ARG A 143 -0.28 15.49 -22.71
C ARG A 143 -0.01 15.06 -24.15
N GLY A 144 -0.56 13.89 -24.52
CA GLY A 144 -0.38 13.31 -25.85
C GLY A 144 0.82 12.37 -25.98
N SER A 145 1.57 12.15 -24.90
CA SER A 145 2.65 11.16 -24.88
C SER A 145 2.17 9.84 -24.27
N ILE A 146 2.74 8.75 -24.75
CA ILE A 146 2.53 7.41 -24.20
C ILE A 146 3.79 7.02 -23.44
N LYS A 147 3.62 6.67 -22.17
CA LYS A 147 4.70 6.16 -21.33
C LYS A 147 4.58 4.64 -21.21
N GLU A 148 5.67 3.94 -21.45
CA GLU A 148 5.76 2.51 -21.20
C GLU A 148 6.16 2.27 -19.74
N VAL A 149 5.41 1.41 -19.05
CA VAL A 149 5.70 0.97 -17.68
C VAL A 149 6.06 -0.50 -17.76
N SER A 150 7.28 -0.84 -17.34
CA SER A 150 7.74 -2.22 -17.24
C SER A 150 7.11 -2.91 -16.03
N ILE A 151 6.66 -4.15 -16.25
CA ILE A 151 6.24 -5.05 -15.18
C ILE A 151 7.39 -6.04 -14.97
N GLU A 152 8.12 -5.87 -13.89
CA GLU A 152 9.27 -6.73 -13.57
C GLU A 152 8.83 -8.10 -13.05
N ASP A 153 9.70 -9.11 -13.23
CA ASP A 153 9.51 -10.41 -12.60
C ASP A 153 9.82 -10.28 -11.10
N ILE A 154 8.78 -10.12 -10.31
CA ILE A 154 8.87 -9.93 -8.87
C ILE A 154 8.74 -11.30 -8.18
N ALA A 155 9.48 -11.49 -7.08
CA ALA A 155 9.36 -12.68 -6.26
C ALA A 155 7.90 -12.96 -5.85
N PRO A 156 7.44 -14.21 -5.81
CA PRO A 156 6.05 -14.53 -5.51
C PRO A 156 5.65 -14.08 -4.10
N ILE A 157 4.37 -13.77 -3.93
CA ILE A 157 3.77 -13.51 -2.62
C ILE A 157 3.63 -14.85 -1.89
N VAL A 158 4.15 -14.93 -0.66
CA VAL A 158 4.18 -16.17 0.16
C VAL A 158 3.12 -16.17 1.27
N GLY A 159 1.93 -15.70 0.99
CA GLY A 159 0.81 -15.69 1.93
C GLY A 159 0.48 -14.29 2.45
N ALA A 160 -0.14 -14.23 3.63
CA ALA A 160 -0.51 -12.98 4.31
C ALA A 160 0.12 -12.93 5.72
N TRP A 161 0.20 -11.70 6.26
CA TRP A 161 0.61 -11.46 7.66
C TRP A 161 -0.47 -11.89 8.64
#